data_85eeec4d72c6c9bc88e0823380da6d0c
#
_entry.id   85eeec4d72c6c9bc88e0823380da6d0c
#
_cell.length_a   1.000
_cell.length_b   1.000
_cell.length_c   1.000
_cell.angle_alpha   90.00
_cell.angle_beta   90.00
_cell.angle_gamma   90.00
#
_symmetry.space_group_name_H-M   'P 1'
#
loop_
_entity.id
_entity.type
_entity.pdbx_description
1 polymer ?
#
loop_
_entity_poly.entity_id
_entity_poly.type
_entity_poly.pdbx_seq_one_letter_code
_entity_poly.pdbx_strand_id
1 'polypeptide(L)'
;MEWNDRYRDVTRRFWRGDERQVGELASRLSGSSDIFGPSRRTIWSTVNYLTVHDGMTLNDLVSYNHKHNYANGEDNRDGTDANWSYNSGVEGFTENKEITENRKLRQRAMMSTLLLSFGTPIIRSGDEFLNTQFGNNNAYCQDNIISYMVWDAIGNEEIANVRFVKNLIRLRRKMGIFNRKGFFTGTAADNKQGIKDLAWFTEKGSEFTSGDWSVSYTHLTLPT
;
A
#
# COMPACT_ATOMS: atom_id res chain seq x y z
N MET A 1 9.64 16.30 -6.57
CA MET A 1 9.00 15.06 -6.05
C MET A 1 8.99 14.04 -7.18
N GLU A 2 9.07 12.78 -6.83
CA GLU A 2 9.16 11.67 -7.79
C GLU A 2 8.30 10.50 -7.33
N TRP A 3 7.61 9.86 -8.26
CA TRP A 3 6.80 8.66 -7.98
C TRP A 3 7.71 7.51 -7.61
N ASN A 4 7.37 6.80 -6.53
CA ASN A 4 8.18 5.75 -5.96
C ASN A 4 7.59 4.37 -6.26
N ASP A 5 7.98 3.81 -7.40
CA ASP A 5 7.55 2.46 -7.83
C ASP A 5 7.99 1.39 -6.84
N ARG A 6 9.19 1.54 -6.25
CA ARG A 6 9.68 0.58 -5.23
C ARG A 6 8.79 0.58 -4.01
N TYR A 7 8.25 1.74 -3.61
CA TYR A 7 7.27 1.80 -2.53
C TYR A 7 6.03 0.98 -2.87
N ARG A 8 5.46 1.18 -4.07
CA ARG A 8 4.32 0.43 -4.58
C ARG A 8 4.58 -1.06 -4.54
N ASP A 9 5.66 -1.47 -5.19
CA ASP A 9 5.93 -2.90 -5.41
C ASP A 9 6.21 -3.64 -4.12
N VAL A 10 7.06 -3.08 -3.24
CA VAL A 10 7.37 -3.75 -1.97
C VAL A 10 6.15 -3.79 -1.04
N THR A 11 5.34 -2.74 -1.01
CA THR A 11 4.14 -2.71 -0.16
C THR A 11 3.11 -3.74 -0.62
N ARG A 12 2.89 -3.85 -1.93
CA ARG A 12 2.01 -4.87 -2.51
C ARG A 12 2.53 -6.28 -2.22
N ARG A 13 3.81 -6.53 -2.46
CA ARG A 13 4.45 -7.84 -2.23
C ARG A 13 4.42 -8.23 -0.76
N PHE A 14 4.68 -7.30 0.15
CA PHE A 14 4.59 -7.53 1.59
C PHE A 14 3.18 -7.97 2.01
N TRP A 15 2.15 -7.23 1.59
CA TRP A 15 0.76 -7.57 1.93
C TRP A 15 0.20 -8.75 1.14
N ARG A 16 0.84 -9.17 0.07
CA ARG A 16 0.61 -10.45 -0.60
C ARG A 16 1.17 -11.63 0.19
N GLY A 17 2.18 -11.41 1.01
CA GLY A 17 2.84 -12.44 1.81
C GLY A 17 4.15 -12.94 1.20
N ASP A 18 4.76 -12.18 0.28
CA ASP A 18 6.05 -12.54 -0.30
C ASP A 18 7.14 -12.49 0.77
N GLU A 19 8.04 -13.45 0.70
CA GLU A 19 9.19 -13.52 1.61
C GLU A 19 10.16 -12.35 1.42
N ARG A 20 10.95 -12.06 2.46
CA ARG A 20 12.07 -11.11 2.45
C ARG A 20 11.70 -9.66 2.08
N GLN A 21 10.47 -9.22 2.39
CA GLN A 21 10.05 -7.85 2.11
C GLN A 21 10.25 -6.89 3.28
N VAL A 22 10.48 -7.37 4.50
CA VAL A 22 10.50 -6.55 5.74
C VAL A 22 11.53 -5.44 5.70
N GLY A 23 12.79 -5.74 5.34
CA GLY A 23 13.87 -4.75 5.32
C GLY A 23 13.66 -3.66 4.28
N GLU A 24 13.20 -4.04 3.09
CA GLU A 24 12.90 -3.06 2.05
C GLU A 24 11.65 -2.24 2.42
N LEU A 25 10.62 -2.86 2.98
CA LEU A 25 9.44 -2.14 3.46
C LEU A 25 9.80 -1.12 4.54
N ALA A 26 10.64 -1.48 5.51
CA ALA A 26 11.10 -0.56 6.54
C ALA A 26 11.78 0.68 5.93
N SER A 27 12.61 0.51 4.90
CA SER A 27 13.22 1.60 4.16
C SER A 27 12.18 2.48 3.45
N ARG A 28 11.14 1.87 2.86
CA ARG A 28 10.04 2.59 2.21
C ARG A 28 9.20 3.38 3.22
N LEU A 29 8.87 2.76 4.37
CA LEU A 29 8.09 3.39 5.45
C LEU A 29 8.79 4.62 6.03
N SER A 30 10.12 4.56 6.13
CA SER A 30 10.95 5.64 6.68
C SER A 30 11.34 6.73 5.66
N GLY A 31 10.78 6.72 4.44
CA GLY A 31 10.93 7.80 3.45
C GLY A 31 11.97 7.54 2.37
N SER A 32 12.44 6.29 2.19
CA SER A 32 13.30 5.89 1.06
C SER A 32 14.61 6.68 0.96
N SER A 33 15.33 6.82 2.06
CA SER A 33 16.60 7.55 2.13
C SER A 33 17.68 6.99 1.20
N ASP A 34 17.64 5.70 0.91
CA ASP A 34 18.52 5.00 -0.03
C ASP A 34 18.37 5.50 -1.48
N ILE A 35 17.16 5.97 -1.85
CA ILE A 35 16.86 6.49 -3.19
C ILE A 35 17.08 7.99 -3.25
N PHE A 36 16.57 8.75 -2.28
CA PHE A 36 16.50 10.21 -2.35
C PHE A 36 17.61 10.90 -1.57
N GLY A 37 18.23 10.24 -0.59
CA GLY A 37 19.33 10.78 0.20
C GLY A 37 20.57 11.16 -0.61
N PRO A 38 21.09 10.28 -1.51
CA PRO A 38 22.27 10.58 -2.30
C PRO A 38 22.15 11.83 -3.16
N SER A 39 20.94 12.16 -3.63
CA SER A 39 20.67 13.37 -4.43
C SER A 39 20.35 14.61 -3.59
N ARG A 40 20.62 14.57 -2.27
CA ARG A 40 20.33 15.65 -1.31
C ARG A 40 18.88 16.13 -1.31
N ARG A 41 17.95 15.24 -1.63
CA ARG A 41 16.51 15.53 -1.59
C ARG A 41 16.00 15.37 -0.16
N THR A 42 14.79 15.85 0.08
CA THR A 42 14.13 15.72 1.39
C THR A 42 13.27 14.47 1.43
N ILE A 43 12.86 14.07 2.63
CA ILE A 43 11.92 12.95 2.85
C ILE A 43 10.59 13.14 2.09
N TRP A 44 10.21 14.37 1.76
CA TRP A 44 9.00 14.70 0.99
C TRP A 44 9.17 14.54 -0.53
N SER A 45 10.37 14.21 -0.99
CA SER A 45 10.62 14.00 -2.42
C SER A 45 10.02 12.70 -2.93
N THR A 46 9.85 11.71 -2.05
CA THR A 46 9.17 10.47 -2.40
C THR A 46 7.66 10.66 -2.44
N VAL A 47 7.06 10.30 -3.56
CA VAL A 47 5.61 10.23 -3.75
C VAL A 47 5.21 8.77 -3.68
N ASN A 48 4.63 8.40 -2.56
CA ASN A 48 4.24 7.01 -2.25
C ASN A 48 2.83 6.74 -2.77
N TYR A 49 2.62 5.60 -3.36
CA TYR A 49 1.32 5.15 -3.85
C TYR A 49 1.20 3.63 -3.81
N LEU A 50 -0.02 3.15 -3.77
CA LEU A 50 -0.37 1.75 -3.96
C LEU A 50 -0.88 1.51 -5.37
N THR A 51 -1.70 2.43 -5.85
CA THR A 51 -2.45 2.40 -7.10
C THR A 51 -2.43 3.79 -7.71
N VAL A 52 -2.54 3.86 -9.02
CA VAL A 52 -2.61 5.10 -9.80
C VAL A 52 -3.63 4.94 -10.93
N HIS A 53 -3.64 5.84 -11.91
CA HIS A 53 -4.56 5.79 -13.05
C HIS A 53 -4.38 4.53 -13.91
N ASP A 54 -3.16 4.00 -13.98
CA ASP A 54 -2.85 2.72 -14.62
C ASP A 54 -2.80 1.59 -13.60
N GLY A 55 -3.10 0.38 -14.04
CA GLY A 55 -3.06 -0.81 -13.20
C GLY A 55 -4.38 -1.09 -12.47
N MET A 56 -4.33 -2.06 -11.58
CA MET A 56 -5.48 -2.47 -10.76
C MET A 56 -5.84 -1.42 -9.72
N THR A 57 -7.13 -1.32 -9.37
CA THR A 57 -7.60 -0.58 -8.21
C THR A 57 -7.14 -1.27 -6.91
N LEU A 58 -7.26 -0.61 -5.77
CA LEU A 58 -6.94 -1.24 -4.48
C LEU A 58 -7.86 -2.44 -4.19
N ASN A 59 -9.11 -2.36 -4.62
CA ASN A 59 -10.06 -3.47 -4.51
C ASN A 59 -9.68 -4.65 -5.41
N ASP A 60 -9.26 -4.37 -6.64
CA ASP A 60 -8.84 -5.40 -7.58
C ASP A 60 -7.53 -6.08 -7.14
N LEU A 61 -6.60 -5.35 -6.51
CA LEU A 61 -5.36 -5.91 -5.96
C LEU A 61 -5.58 -7.03 -4.94
N VAL A 62 -6.71 -7.03 -4.24
CA VAL A 62 -7.04 -8.05 -3.25
C VAL A 62 -8.07 -9.06 -3.75
N SER A 63 -8.56 -8.88 -4.98
CA SER A 63 -9.65 -9.66 -5.55
C SER A 63 -9.28 -10.44 -6.82
N TYR A 64 -8.17 -10.06 -7.49
CA TYR A 64 -7.75 -10.68 -8.74
C TYR A 64 -6.26 -11.04 -8.70
N ASN A 65 -5.90 -12.24 -9.13
CA ASN A 65 -4.51 -12.62 -9.37
C ASN A 65 -4.05 -12.23 -10.77
N HIS A 66 -4.97 -12.25 -11.73
CA HIS A 66 -4.69 -12.01 -13.14
C HIS A 66 -5.39 -10.74 -13.65
N LYS A 67 -4.85 -10.16 -14.70
CA LYS A 67 -5.53 -9.08 -15.42
C LYS A 67 -6.71 -9.64 -16.24
N HIS A 68 -7.76 -8.85 -16.37
CA HIS A 68 -8.98 -9.18 -17.12
C HIS A 68 -9.29 -8.09 -18.13
N ASN A 69 -8.41 -7.93 -19.15
CA ASN A 69 -8.44 -6.84 -20.13
C ASN A 69 -9.17 -7.22 -21.44
N TYR A 70 -9.86 -8.34 -21.51
CA TYR A 70 -10.53 -8.79 -22.74
C TYR A 70 -11.47 -7.74 -23.35
N ALA A 71 -12.12 -6.92 -22.51
CA ALA A 71 -13.00 -5.84 -22.96
C ALA A 71 -12.26 -4.74 -23.76
N ASN A 72 -10.92 -4.70 -23.70
CA ASN A 72 -10.11 -3.75 -24.44
C ASN A 72 -9.91 -4.15 -25.92
N GLY A 73 -10.28 -5.38 -26.30
CA GLY A 73 -10.17 -5.87 -27.67
C GLY A 73 -8.76 -6.28 -28.10
N GLU A 74 -7.84 -6.48 -27.15
CA GLU A 74 -6.43 -6.82 -27.40
C GLU A 74 -6.05 -8.23 -26.91
N ASP A 75 -7.02 -9.14 -26.82
CA ASP A 75 -6.84 -10.53 -26.37
C ASP A 75 -6.14 -10.65 -25.01
N ASN A 76 -6.39 -9.69 -24.10
CA ASN A 76 -5.77 -9.63 -22.78
C ASN A 76 -4.23 -9.51 -22.80
N ARG A 77 -3.63 -9.04 -23.92
CA ARG A 77 -2.17 -8.87 -24.04
C ARG A 77 -1.67 -7.53 -23.51
N ASP A 78 -2.53 -6.53 -23.47
CA ASP A 78 -2.27 -5.19 -22.96
C ASP A 78 -2.19 -5.15 -21.43
N GLY A 79 -1.66 -4.05 -20.89
CA GLY A 79 -1.44 -3.90 -19.46
C GLY A 79 -0.30 -4.79 -18.92
N THR A 80 -0.03 -4.67 -17.62
CA THR A 80 1.07 -5.42 -16.98
C THR A 80 0.60 -6.75 -16.40
N ASP A 81 1.47 -7.77 -16.42
CA ASP A 81 1.26 -9.02 -15.67
C ASP A 81 1.79 -8.92 -14.22
N ALA A 82 2.65 -7.94 -13.94
CA ALA A 82 3.28 -7.73 -12.63
C ALA A 82 2.42 -6.84 -11.71
N ASN A 83 1.22 -7.31 -11.35
CA ASN A 83 0.31 -6.54 -10.49
C ASN A 83 0.65 -6.67 -9.00
N TRP A 84 1.36 -7.72 -8.60
CA TRP A 84 1.64 -8.08 -7.20
C TRP A 84 0.36 -8.17 -6.37
N SER A 85 -0.72 -8.63 -6.98
CA SER A 85 -2.06 -8.81 -6.41
C SER A 85 -2.24 -10.20 -5.82
N TYR A 86 -3.31 -10.38 -5.05
CA TYR A 86 -3.68 -11.68 -4.48
C TYR A 86 -5.18 -11.75 -4.24
N ASN A 87 -5.86 -12.67 -4.92
CA ASN A 87 -7.33 -12.81 -4.92
C ASN A 87 -7.94 -13.37 -3.63
N SER A 88 -7.14 -13.69 -2.62
CA SER A 88 -7.60 -14.29 -1.36
C SER A 88 -8.31 -15.65 -1.52
N GLY A 89 -7.97 -16.40 -2.59
CA GLY A 89 -8.47 -17.75 -2.83
C GLY A 89 -9.57 -17.86 -3.89
N VAL A 90 -10.20 -16.75 -4.29
CA VAL A 90 -11.23 -16.72 -5.35
C VAL A 90 -10.99 -15.55 -6.28
N GLU A 91 -10.98 -15.79 -7.58
CA GLU A 91 -10.80 -14.75 -8.58
C GLU A 91 -12.08 -13.93 -8.75
N GLY A 92 -11.99 -12.62 -8.50
CA GLY A 92 -13.11 -11.70 -8.65
C GLY A 92 -14.14 -11.74 -7.51
N PHE A 93 -15.38 -11.46 -7.85
CA PHE A 93 -16.50 -11.38 -6.88
C PHE A 93 -16.74 -12.71 -6.16
N THR A 94 -17.06 -12.65 -4.88
CA THR A 94 -17.47 -13.80 -4.08
C THR A 94 -18.39 -13.38 -2.93
N GLU A 95 -19.34 -14.25 -2.59
CA GLU A 95 -20.20 -14.10 -1.41
C GLU A 95 -19.64 -14.77 -0.15
N ASN A 96 -18.48 -15.42 -0.25
CA ASN A 96 -17.81 -16.03 0.88
C ASN A 96 -17.37 -14.96 1.88
N LYS A 97 -17.98 -14.95 3.06
CA LYS A 97 -17.76 -13.94 4.09
C LYS A 97 -16.32 -13.91 4.60
N GLU A 98 -15.68 -15.05 4.75
CA GLU A 98 -14.30 -15.14 5.20
C GLU A 98 -13.35 -14.47 4.20
N ILE A 99 -13.51 -14.77 2.90
CA ILE A 99 -12.70 -14.17 1.84
C ILE A 99 -12.95 -12.65 1.77
N THR A 100 -14.21 -12.21 1.84
CA THR A 100 -14.53 -10.79 1.78
C THR A 100 -13.96 -10.01 2.97
N GLU A 101 -14.03 -10.55 4.19
CA GLU A 101 -13.41 -9.94 5.37
C GLU A 101 -11.88 -9.90 5.27
N ASN A 102 -11.25 -10.96 4.79
CA ASN A 102 -9.80 -10.99 4.55
C ASN A 102 -9.36 -9.94 3.51
N ARG A 103 -10.13 -9.74 2.45
CA ARG A 103 -9.89 -8.68 1.46
C ARG A 103 -9.98 -7.29 2.09
N LYS A 104 -11.02 -7.03 2.90
CA LYS A 104 -11.19 -5.76 3.63
C LYS A 104 -10.04 -5.47 4.58
N LEU A 105 -9.63 -6.45 5.36
CA LEU A 105 -8.49 -6.32 6.28
C LEU A 105 -7.22 -5.96 5.51
N ARG A 106 -6.96 -6.62 4.38
CA ARG A 106 -5.78 -6.36 3.56
C ARG A 106 -5.83 -4.97 2.92
N GLN A 107 -6.96 -4.54 2.36
CA GLN A 107 -7.14 -3.19 1.83
C GLN A 107 -6.88 -2.11 2.90
N ARG A 108 -7.45 -2.28 4.09
CA ARG A 108 -7.23 -1.36 5.22
C ARG A 108 -5.78 -1.34 5.69
N ALA A 109 -5.13 -2.49 5.73
CA ALA A 109 -3.73 -2.60 6.09
C ALA A 109 -2.83 -1.88 5.06
N MET A 110 -3.06 -2.09 3.77
CA MET A 110 -2.34 -1.39 2.69
C MET A 110 -2.56 0.12 2.75
N MET A 111 -3.80 0.58 2.91
CA MET A 111 -4.13 2.00 3.02
C MET A 111 -3.51 2.63 4.29
N SER A 112 -3.50 1.91 5.41
CA SER A 112 -2.83 2.35 6.64
C SER A 112 -1.33 2.48 6.42
N THR A 113 -0.71 1.51 5.76
CA THR A 113 0.71 1.53 5.41
C THR A 113 1.03 2.77 4.59
N LEU A 114 0.23 3.08 3.56
CA LEU A 114 0.40 4.26 2.72
C LEU A 114 0.31 5.56 3.53
N LEU A 115 -0.77 5.71 4.29
CA LEU A 115 -1.06 6.97 4.97
C LEU A 115 -0.19 7.20 6.22
N LEU A 116 0.39 6.15 6.79
CA LEU A 116 1.29 6.23 7.94
C LEU A 116 2.77 6.09 7.58
N SER A 117 3.12 6.05 6.30
CA SER A 117 4.52 6.12 5.82
C SER A 117 5.00 7.56 5.69
N PHE A 118 6.30 7.77 5.82
CA PHE A 118 6.93 9.04 5.51
C PHE A 118 7.01 9.26 4.00
N GLY A 119 6.88 10.52 3.59
CA GLY A 119 6.77 10.94 2.19
C GLY A 119 5.37 11.48 1.87
N THR A 120 5.14 11.78 0.61
CA THR A 120 3.86 12.31 0.11
C THR A 120 2.98 11.17 -0.37
N PRO A 121 1.87 10.84 0.30
CA PRO A 121 0.97 9.79 -0.16
C PRO A 121 0.08 10.27 -1.31
N ILE A 122 -0.14 9.40 -2.30
CA ILE A 122 -1.20 9.52 -3.31
C ILE A 122 -2.23 8.43 -3.08
N ILE A 123 -3.49 8.80 -3.05
CA ILE A 123 -4.65 7.90 -3.11
C ILE A 123 -5.25 8.03 -4.50
N ARG A 124 -5.45 6.91 -5.20
CA ARG A 124 -6.20 6.88 -6.44
C ARG A 124 -7.66 7.17 -6.12
N SER A 125 -8.30 8.05 -6.90
CA SER A 125 -9.73 8.33 -6.77
C SER A 125 -10.55 7.06 -6.94
N GLY A 126 -11.39 6.76 -5.96
CA GLY A 126 -12.22 5.56 -5.92
C GLY A 126 -11.72 4.45 -4.98
N ASP A 127 -10.44 4.42 -4.63
CA ASP A 127 -9.93 3.40 -3.70
C ASP A 127 -10.57 3.54 -2.31
N GLU A 128 -10.90 4.75 -1.89
CA GLU A 128 -11.65 5.03 -0.67
C GLU A 128 -13.09 4.51 -0.70
N PHE A 129 -13.65 4.35 -1.90
CA PHE A 129 -15.01 3.81 -2.14
C PHE A 129 -15.01 2.34 -2.58
N LEU A 130 -13.88 1.64 -2.46
CA LEU A 130 -13.74 0.24 -2.88
C LEU A 130 -14.05 0.03 -4.37
N ASN A 131 -13.75 1.03 -5.21
CA ASN A 131 -14.00 0.97 -6.65
C ASN A 131 -13.27 -0.22 -7.28
N THR A 132 -13.95 -0.88 -8.23
CA THR A 132 -13.38 -1.99 -9.01
C THR A 132 -13.40 -1.66 -10.49
N GLN A 133 -12.40 -2.13 -11.22
CA GLN A 133 -12.36 -2.20 -12.68
C GLN A 133 -12.57 -3.65 -13.15
N PHE A 134 -13.10 -4.52 -12.27
CA PHE A 134 -13.33 -5.94 -12.54
C PHE A 134 -12.09 -6.69 -13.00
N GLY A 135 -10.92 -6.32 -12.44
CA GLY A 135 -9.62 -6.87 -12.80
C GLY A 135 -9.02 -6.32 -14.09
N ASN A 136 -9.69 -5.39 -14.78
CA ASN A 136 -9.07 -4.68 -15.90
C ASN A 136 -8.01 -3.70 -15.36
N ASN A 137 -6.76 -3.95 -15.70
CA ASN A 137 -5.65 -3.12 -15.24
C ASN A 137 -5.14 -2.12 -16.29
N ASN A 138 -5.89 -1.92 -17.37
CA ASN A 138 -5.55 -0.99 -18.44
C ASN A 138 -6.82 -0.37 -19.06
N ALA A 139 -7.66 0.25 -18.24
CA ALA A 139 -9.00 0.70 -18.62
C ALA A 139 -9.02 1.98 -19.50
N TYR A 140 -7.92 2.33 -20.17
CA TYR A 140 -7.74 3.59 -20.93
C TYR A 140 -8.79 3.80 -22.04
N CYS A 141 -9.27 2.72 -22.66
CA CYS A 141 -10.22 2.75 -23.77
C CYS A 141 -11.67 2.46 -23.34
N GLN A 142 -11.91 2.34 -22.03
CA GLN A 142 -13.23 1.99 -21.50
C GLN A 142 -14.03 3.25 -21.16
N ASP A 143 -15.14 3.46 -21.85
CA ASP A 143 -16.14 4.50 -21.54
C ASP A 143 -17.44 3.83 -21.03
N ASN A 144 -17.30 3.10 -19.94
CA ASN A 144 -18.39 2.30 -19.35
C ASN A 144 -18.13 1.99 -17.87
N ILE A 145 -18.91 1.08 -17.29
CA ILE A 145 -18.86 0.69 -15.87
C ILE A 145 -17.45 0.22 -15.41
N ILE A 146 -16.59 -0.24 -16.32
CA ILE A 146 -15.22 -0.66 -15.99
C ILE A 146 -14.40 0.54 -15.49
N SER A 147 -14.57 1.72 -16.08
CA SER A 147 -13.83 2.92 -15.72
C SER A 147 -14.61 3.91 -14.84
N TYR A 148 -15.95 3.78 -14.81
CA TYR A 148 -16.78 4.73 -14.06
C TYR A 148 -16.71 4.49 -12.56
N MET A 149 -16.87 5.58 -11.81
CA MET A 149 -17.23 5.49 -10.40
C MET A 149 -18.75 5.46 -10.29
N VAL A 150 -19.31 4.33 -9.86
CA VAL A 150 -20.75 4.12 -9.78
C VAL A 150 -21.26 4.68 -8.45
N TRP A 151 -21.59 5.96 -8.42
CA TRP A 151 -22.01 6.67 -7.20
C TRP A 151 -23.29 6.09 -6.58
N ASP A 152 -24.20 5.59 -7.38
CA ASP A 152 -25.46 5.00 -6.92
C ASP A 152 -25.28 3.62 -6.26
N ALA A 153 -24.13 2.99 -6.43
CA ALA A 153 -23.78 1.73 -5.80
C ALA A 153 -23.08 1.89 -4.43
N ILE A 154 -22.87 3.11 -3.97
CA ILE A 154 -22.19 3.38 -2.69
C ILE A 154 -23.14 3.01 -1.54
N GLY A 155 -22.82 1.92 -0.86
CA GLY A 155 -23.54 1.40 0.29
C GLY A 155 -22.86 1.66 1.63
N ASN A 156 -23.30 0.95 2.64
CA ASN A 156 -22.78 1.11 4.01
C ASN A 156 -21.30 0.71 4.14
N GLU A 157 -20.84 -0.22 3.34
CA GLU A 157 -19.46 -0.70 3.37
C GLU A 157 -18.49 0.33 2.81
N GLU A 158 -18.82 0.92 1.67
CA GLU A 158 -18.05 1.98 1.03
C GLU A 158 -17.99 3.21 1.94
N ILE A 159 -19.13 3.60 2.53
CA ILE A 159 -19.20 4.71 3.51
C ILE A 159 -18.31 4.42 4.73
N ALA A 160 -18.30 3.19 5.23
CA ALA A 160 -17.45 2.80 6.36
C ALA A 160 -15.95 2.88 5.98
N ASN A 161 -15.59 2.49 4.76
CA ASN A 161 -14.22 2.59 4.26
C ASN A 161 -13.78 4.04 4.07
N VAL A 162 -14.63 4.90 3.51
CA VAL A 162 -14.38 6.35 3.42
C VAL A 162 -14.12 6.94 4.80
N ARG A 163 -14.93 6.57 5.79
CA ARG A 163 -14.75 7.02 7.18
C ARG A 163 -13.42 6.55 7.75
N PHE A 164 -13.01 5.33 7.46
CA PHE A 164 -11.71 4.79 7.85
C PHE A 164 -10.56 5.60 7.24
N VAL A 165 -10.55 5.82 5.93
CA VAL A 165 -9.54 6.61 5.22
C VAL A 165 -9.49 8.05 5.76
N LYS A 166 -10.64 8.68 5.94
CA LYS A 166 -10.76 10.03 6.55
C LYS A 166 -10.11 10.09 7.94
N ASN A 167 -10.29 9.06 8.75
CA ASN A 167 -9.70 9.01 10.09
C ASN A 167 -8.18 8.83 10.04
N LEU A 168 -7.64 8.02 9.11
CA LEU A 168 -6.20 7.90 8.89
C LEU A 168 -5.58 9.24 8.46
N ILE A 169 -6.21 9.96 7.54
CA ILE A 169 -5.75 11.29 7.10
C ILE A 169 -5.75 12.26 8.29
N ARG A 170 -6.78 12.24 9.12
CA ARG A 170 -6.84 13.08 10.33
C ARG A 170 -5.74 12.71 11.32
N LEU A 171 -5.51 11.41 11.54
CA LEU A 171 -4.44 10.92 12.40
C LEU A 171 -3.09 11.43 11.89
N ARG A 172 -2.77 11.18 10.62
CA ARG A 172 -1.53 11.66 9.99
C ARG A 172 -1.31 13.16 10.21
N ARG A 173 -2.35 13.98 9.98
CA ARG A 173 -2.27 15.44 10.18
C ARG A 173 -2.04 15.87 11.64
N LYS A 174 -2.55 15.09 12.61
CA LYS A 174 -2.36 15.35 14.04
C LYS A 174 -0.98 14.94 14.55
N MET A 175 -0.34 13.96 13.92
CA MET A 175 0.96 13.45 14.34
C MET A 175 2.07 14.36 13.81
N GLY A 176 2.64 15.18 14.69
CA GLY A 176 3.72 16.12 14.36
C GLY A 176 4.96 15.47 13.74
N ILE A 177 5.17 14.17 13.97
CA ILE A 177 6.27 13.41 13.40
C ILE A 177 6.30 13.46 11.87
N PHE A 178 5.15 13.53 11.21
CA PHE A 178 5.06 13.62 9.76
C PHE A 178 5.46 15.01 9.20
N ASN A 179 5.75 15.99 10.05
CA ASN A 179 6.30 17.28 9.64
C ASN A 179 7.84 17.27 9.52
N ARG A 180 8.48 16.14 9.75
CA ARG A 180 9.93 15.97 9.64
C ARG A 180 10.40 16.29 8.23
N LYS A 181 11.52 17.05 8.12
CA LYS A 181 12.12 17.44 6.82
C LYS A 181 13.27 16.53 6.39
N GLY A 182 14.08 16.06 7.36
CA GLY A 182 15.24 15.21 7.11
C GLY A 182 14.91 13.74 7.21
N PHE A 183 15.75 12.91 6.60
CA PHE A 183 15.68 11.46 6.77
C PHE A 183 16.04 11.05 8.20
N PHE A 184 15.63 9.86 8.57
CA PHE A 184 16.06 9.24 9.83
C PHE A 184 17.49 8.75 9.71
N THR A 185 18.22 8.86 10.81
CA THR A 185 19.62 8.44 10.91
C THR A 185 19.76 7.09 11.62
N GLY A 186 18.75 6.68 12.39
CA GLY A 186 18.80 5.52 13.27
C GLY A 186 19.76 5.70 14.43
N THR A 187 20.23 6.92 14.67
CA THR A 187 21.17 7.27 15.75
C THR A 187 20.48 8.08 16.83
N ALA A 188 21.07 8.07 18.03
CA ALA A 188 20.60 8.97 19.08
C ALA A 188 20.85 10.42 18.62
N ALA A 189 19.79 11.22 18.63
CA ALA A 189 19.99 12.67 18.51
C ALA A 189 20.86 13.15 19.68
N ASP A 190 21.53 14.30 19.54
CA ASP A 190 22.33 14.95 20.60
C ASP A 190 21.46 15.33 21.82
N ASN A 191 20.31 14.69 21.97
CA ASN A 191 19.47 14.80 23.12
C ASN A 191 20.05 13.94 24.26
N LYS A 192 20.08 14.50 25.42
CA LYS A 192 20.64 13.96 26.66
C LYS A 192 20.13 12.56 27.09
N GLN A 193 19.31 11.89 26.30
CA GLN A 193 18.66 10.63 26.66
C GLN A 193 19.06 9.43 25.80
N GLY A 194 19.90 9.63 24.75
CA GLY A 194 20.35 8.53 23.89
C GLY A 194 19.25 7.85 23.06
N ILE A 195 18.06 8.45 22.94
CA ILE A 195 16.93 7.91 22.19
C ILE A 195 17.20 8.08 20.69
N LYS A 196 17.16 6.98 19.94
CA LYS A 196 17.27 6.99 18.49
C LYS A 196 16.07 7.70 17.84
N ASP A 197 16.32 8.39 16.74
CA ASP A 197 15.24 9.05 15.97
C ASP A 197 14.35 8.05 15.21
N LEU A 198 14.83 6.82 15.00
CA LEU A 198 14.09 5.67 14.49
C LEU A 198 14.72 4.39 15.04
N ALA A 199 13.91 3.47 15.52
CA ALA A 199 14.32 2.12 15.90
C ALA A 199 13.24 1.11 15.47
N TRP A 200 13.65 -0.11 15.16
CA TRP A 200 12.79 -1.21 14.77
C TRP A 200 12.87 -2.28 15.85
N PHE A 201 11.74 -2.87 16.18
CA PHE A 201 11.63 -3.84 17.26
C PHE A 201 10.99 -5.13 16.76
N THR A 202 11.45 -6.24 17.31
CA THR A 202 10.80 -7.54 17.15
C THR A 202 9.47 -7.57 17.91
N GLU A 203 8.65 -8.56 17.65
CA GLU A 203 7.41 -8.83 18.41
C GLU A 203 7.63 -8.97 19.94
N LYS A 204 8.84 -9.35 20.35
CA LYS A 204 9.26 -9.51 21.75
C LYS A 204 9.76 -8.21 22.37
N GLY A 205 9.78 -7.11 21.61
CA GLY A 205 10.23 -5.80 22.08
C GLY A 205 11.74 -5.61 22.15
N SER A 206 12.54 -6.53 21.59
CA SER A 206 13.98 -6.33 21.39
C SER A 206 14.24 -5.52 20.12
N GLU A 207 15.20 -4.63 20.15
CA GLU A 207 15.60 -3.88 18.94
C GLU A 207 16.17 -4.83 17.89
N PHE A 208 15.86 -4.58 16.61
CA PHE A 208 16.35 -5.37 15.48
C PHE A 208 17.88 -5.32 15.42
N THR A 209 18.48 -6.50 15.25
CA THR A 209 19.88 -6.70 14.93
C THR A 209 20.06 -6.91 13.41
N SER A 210 21.29 -6.95 12.93
CA SER A 210 21.58 -7.23 11.52
C SER A 210 21.02 -8.58 11.04
N GLY A 211 20.92 -9.57 11.93
CA GLY A 211 20.35 -10.88 11.64
C GLY A 211 18.83 -10.86 11.44
N ASP A 212 18.12 -10.00 12.14
CA ASP A 212 16.66 -9.93 12.11
C ASP A 212 16.12 -9.46 10.74
N TRP A 213 16.88 -8.67 10.01
CA TRP A 213 16.52 -8.20 8.67
C TRP A 213 16.52 -9.29 7.61
N SER A 214 17.27 -10.36 7.84
CA SER A 214 17.37 -11.50 6.93
C SER A 214 16.35 -12.58 7.22
N VAL A 215 15.80 -12.61 8.44
CA VAL A 215 14.76 -13.56 8.86
C VAL A 215 13.40 -13.01 8.41
N SER A 216 12.99 -13.41 7.23
CA SER A 216 11.66 -13.05 6.74
C SER A 216 10.62 -14.04 7.23
N TYR A 217 10.19 -13.88 8.46
CA TYR A 217 8.92 -14.44 8.87
C TYR A 217 7.89 -13.33 8.96
N THR A 218 7.27 -13.07 7.85
CA THR A 218 5.93 -12.50 7.86
C THR A 218 4.96 -13.61 8.27
N HIS A 219 4.99 -14.01 9.52
CA HIS A 219 3.81 -14.56 10.14
C HIS A 219 2.86 -13.39 10.49
N LEU A 220 2.51 -12.61 9.50
CA LEU A 220 1.21 -12.01 9.47
C LEU A 220 0.24 -13.15 9.08
N THR A 221 0.11 -14.13 9.95
CA THR A 221 -1.11 -14.89 10.00
C THR A 221 -2.17 -13.88 10.36
N LEU A 222 -2.85 -13.35 9.34
CA LEU A 222 -4.19 -12.86 9.56
C LEU A 222 -4.89 -14.00 10.28
N PRO A 223 -5.54 -13.76 11.42
CA PRO A 223 -6.23 -14.83 12.13
C PRO A 223 -7.14 -15.54 11.13
N THR A 224 -6.92 -16.85 10.98
CA THR A 224 -7.82 -17.76 10.27
C THR A 224 -9.19 -17.73 10.91
#